data_83b6c9ed4269ef47c3f1d8be855f82ff
#
_entry.id   83b6c9ed4269ef47c3f1d8be855f82ff
#
_cell.length_a   1.000
_cell.length_b   1.000
_cell.length_c   1.000
_cell.angle_alpha   90.00
_cell.angle_beta   90.00
_cell.angle_gamma   90.00
#
_symmetry.space_group_name_H-M   'P 1'
#
loop_
_entity.id
_entity.type
_entity.pdbx_description
1 polymer ?
#
loop_
_entity_poly.entity_id
_entity_poly.type
_entity_poly.pdbx_seq_one_letter_code
_entity_poly.pdbx_strand_id
1 'polypeptide(L)'
;MNEKPLIFAGLAVFLLAFSYPFWQSTEDEAIPQIAMETKGEECVAPVEYMRKNHMKLLDIWRDSVVRDGDRFHIMPDGSKVEKSLTKTCLDCHISKEKFCEECHSFASVKPYCWECHVVPKIGSHTELSGIDDVEENKQNLLKNLLARNKPLAESKQSLNEGEP
;
A
#
# COMPACT_ATOMS: atom_id res chain seq x y z
N MET A 1 15.01 -59.94 34.63
CA MET A 1 13.84 -59.58 33.75
C MET A 1 14.40 -58.97 32.50
N ASN A 2 13.94 -59.41 31.30
CA ASN A 2 14.46 -58.86 30.02
C ASN A 2 13.76 -57.52 29.75
N GLU A 3 14.47 -56.42 29.94
CA GLU A 3 13.93 -55.09 29.73
C GLU A 3 13.94 -54.65 28.24
N LYS A 4 14.56 -55.48 27.38
CA LYS A 4 14.65 -55.24 25.92
C LYS A 4 13.28 -55.00 25.27
N PRO A 5 12.21 -55.80 25.54
CA PRO A 5 10.93 -55.59 24.85
C PRO A 5 10.26 -54.23 25.28
N LEU A 6 10.49 -53.75 26.50
CA LEU A 6 9.99 -52.48 26.95
C LEU A 6 10.66 -51.31 26.25
N ILE A 7 12.00 -51.43 25.99
CA ILE A 7 12.76 -50.43 25.27
C ILE A 7 12.30 -50.34 23.78
N PHE A 8 12.09 -51.48 23.14
CA PHE A 8 11.61 -51.53 21.78
C PHE A 8 10.17 -51.01 21.63
N ALA A 9 9.30 -51.31 22.59
CA ALA A 9 7.94 -50.75 22.64
C ALA A 9 7.94 -49.25 22.80
N GLY A 10 8.75 -48.72 23.71
CA GLY A 10 8.91 -47.28 23.90
C GLY A 10 9.45 -46.57 22.66
N LEU A 11 10.44 -47.14 22.02
CA LEU A 11 11.00 -46.61 20.77
C LEU A 11 9.98 -46.62 19.63
N ALA A 12 9.19 -47.69 19.51
CA ALA A 12 8.14 -47.76 18.47
C ALA A 12 7.06 -46.69 18.70
N VAL A 13 6.58 -46.49 19.93
CA VAL A 13 5.63 -45.45 20.29
C VAL A 13 6.19 -44.06 20.00
N PHE A 14 7.46 -43.83 20.35
CA PHE A 14 8.14 -42.56 20.06
C PHE A 14 8.20 -42.27 18.56
N LEU A 15 8.61 -43.25 17.74
CA LEU A 15 8.72 -43.13 16.29
C LEU A 15 7.32 -42.88 15.67
N LEU A 16 6.27 -43.57 16.12
CA LEU A 16 4.91 -43.37 15.66
C LEU A 16 4.39 -41.96 16.03
N ALA A 17 4.64 -41.52 17.24
CA ALA A 17 4.24 -40.17 17.66
C ALA A 17 5.02 -39.07 16.91
N PHE A 18 6.31 -39.29 16.68
CA PHE A 18 7.15 -38.34 15.92
C PHE A 18 6.79 -38.29 14.45
N SER A 19 6.41 -39.42 13.84
CA SER A 19 6.00 -39.49 12.43
C SER A 19 4.56 -38.99 12.20
N TYR A 20 3.72 -38.89 13.25
CA TYR A 20 2.31 -38.52 13.14
C TYR A 20 2.07 -37.19 12.38
N PRO A 21 2.78 -36.07 12.64
CA PRO A 21 2.55 -34.81 11.93
C PRO A 21 2.84 -34.90 10.43
N PHE A 22 3.76 -35.80 10.00
CA PHE A 22 4.06 -35.98 8.57
C PHE A 22 2.93 -36.68 7.81
N TRP A 23 2.07 -37.43 8.51
CA TRP A 23 0.92 -38.11 7.90
C TRP A 23 -0.32 -37.23 7.89
N GLN A 24 -0.41 -36.28 8.82
CA GLN A 24 -1.50 -35.30 8.88
C GLN A 24 -1.33 -34.17 7.85
N SER A 25 -0.12 -33.85 7.42
CA SER A 25 0.18 -32.77 6.49
C SER A 25 -0.08 -33.10 5.01
N THR A 26 -0.75 -34.22 4.72
CA THR A 26 -1.08 -34.62 3.32
C THR A 26 -2.45 -34.11 2.86
N GLU A 27 -3.21 -33.40 3.66
CA GLU A 27 -4.33 -32.63 3.16
C GLU A 27 -3.77 -31.39 2.50
N ASP A 28 -4.00 -31.28 1.19
CA ASP A 28 -3.61 -30.16 0.33
C ASP A 28 -3.98 -28.83 1.01
N GLU A 29 -3.06 -28.27 1.78
CA GLU A 29 -3.09 -26.84 2.05
C GLU A 29 -2.83 -26.16 0.70
N ALA A 30 -3.92 -26.00 -0.03
CA ALA A 30 -3.89 -25.38 -1.33
C ALA A 30 -3.23 -24.02 -1.17
N ILE A 31 -2.14 -23.80 -1.89
CA ILE A 31 -1.49 -22.48 -1.96
C ILE A 31 -2.60 -21.44 -2.22
N PRO A 32 -2.68 -20.40 -1.40
CA PRO A 32 -3.75 -19.41 -1.53
C PRO A 32 -3.90 -18.96 -2.97
N GLN A 33 -5.10 -19.04 -3.51
CA GLN A 33 -5.41 -18.52 -4.83
C GLN A 33 -5.60 -17.01 -4.70
N ILE A 34 -4.57 -16.26 -5.06
CA ILE A 34 -4.59 -14.81 -5.01
C ILE A 34 -5.62 -14.31 -6.01
N ALA A 35 -6.62 -13.59 -5.52
CA ALA A 35 -7.58 -12.91 -6.39
C ALA A 35 -6.87 -11.76 -7.11
N MET A 36 -6.61 -11.92 -8.40
CA MET A 36 -5.97 -10.91 -9.26
C MET A 36 -7.01 -9.88 -9.71
N GLU A 37 -7.53 -9.10 -8.76
CA GLU A 37 -8.28 -7.89 -9.10
C GLU A 37 -7.27 -6.80 -9.46
N THR A 38 -6.73 -6.84 -10.68
CA THR A 38 -5.77 -5.86 -11.16
C THR A 38 -6.40 -4.95 -12.20
N LYS A 39 -6.09 -3.67 -12.13
CA LYS A 39 -6.51 -2.68 -13.15
C LYS A 39 -5.57 -2.65 -14.36
N GLY A 40 -4.33 -3.14 -14.24
CA GLY A 40 -3.31 -3.12 -15.27
C GLY A 40 -3.11 -4.48 -15.94
N GLU A 41 -2.64 -4.46 -17.18
CA GLU A 41 -2.33 -5.67 -17.95
C GLU A 41 -0.96 -6.23 -17.61
N GLU A 42 -0.01 -5.38 -17.20
CA GLU A 42 1.36 -5.77 -16.89
C GLU A 42 1.80 -5.30 -15.51
N CYS A 43 2.55 -6.15 -14.82
CA CYS A 43 3.20 -5.80 -13.56
C CYS A 43 4.56 -5.10 -13.82
N VAL A 44 5.04 -4.33 -12.85
CA VAL A 44 6.35 -3.64 -12.89
C VAL A 44 7.55 -4.57 -13.10
N ALA A 45 7.36 -5.87 -12.87
CA ALA A 45 8.31 -6.92 -13.19
C ALA A 45 7.57 -8.25 -13.43
N PRO A 46 8.18 -9.23 -14.10
CA PRO A 46 7.56 -10.52 -14.37
C PRO A 46 7.03 -11.19 -13.10
N VAL A 47 5.86 -11.85 -13.19
CA VAL A 47 5.17 -12.48 -12.05
C VAL A 47 6.09 -13.46 -11.30
N GLU A 48 6.87 -14.26 -12.01
CA GLU A 48 7.81 -15.20 -11.39
C GLU A 48 8.91 -14.49 -10.59
N TYR A 49 9.37 -13.35 -11.06
CA TYR A 49 10.32 -12.53 -10.33
C TYR A 49 9.66 -11.92 -9.09
N MET A 50 8.43 -11.38 -9.21
CA MET A 50 7.70 -10.77 -8.12
C MET A 50 7.42 -11.75 -7.00
N ARG A 51 6.99 -12.95 -7.30
CA ARG A 51 6.75 -14.00 -6.28
C ARG A 51 7.96 -14.27 -5.40
N LYS A 52 9.16 -14.23 -5.96
CA LYS A 52 10.40 -14.57 -5.24
C LYS A 52 11.16 -13.37 -4.69
N ASN A 53 11.00 -12.20 -5.31
CA ASN A 53 11.89 -11.06 -5.10
C ASN A 53 11.18 -9.74 -4.85
N HIS A 54 9.84 -9.70 -4.65
CA HIS A 54 9.13 -8.44 -4.44
C HIS A 54 9.70 -7.63 -3.26
N MET A 55 10.10 -8.28 -2.17
CA MET A 55 10.74 -7.59 -1.03
C MET A 55 12.07 -6.95 -1.41
N LYS A 56 12.89 -7.65 -2.21
CA LYS A 56 14.15 -7.09 -2.72
C LYS A 56 13.91 -5.90 -3.63
N LEU A 57 12.88 -5.95 -4.47
CA LEU A 57 12.48 -4.84 -5.32
C LEU A 57 12.05 -3.63 -4.50
N LEU A 58 11.22 -3.85 -3.47
CA LEU A 58 10.76 -2.80 -2.56
C LEU A 58 11.91 -2.14 -1.79
N ASP A 59 12.88 -2.92 -1.33
CA ASP A 59 14.07 -2.39 -0.64
C ASP A 59 14.92 -1.53 -1.58
N ILE A 60 15.15 -2.00 -2.82
CA ILE A 60 15.86 -1.23 -3.86
C ILE A 60 15.11 0.07 -4.17
N TRP A 61 13.80 0.02 -4.35
CA TRP A 61 13.00 1.20 -4.63
C TRP A 61 13.02 2.19 -3.46
N ARG A 62 12.89 1.70 -2.22
CA ARG A 62 12.97 2.53 -1.02
C ARG A 62 14.31 3.28 -0.96
N ASP A 63 15.40 2.56 -1.11
CA ASP A 63 16.74 3.15 -1.04
C ASP A 63 16.97 4.15 -2.18
N SER A 64 16.57 3.80 -3.40
CA SER A 64 16.66 4.67 -4.57
C SER A 64 15.86 5.98 -4.37
N VAL A 65 14.63 5.88 -3.86
CA VAL A 65 13.78 7.06 -3.61
C VAL A 65 14.33 7.91 -2.47
N VAL A 66 14.71 7.28 -1.35
CA VAL A 66 15.05 8.01 -0.12
C VAL A 66 16.47 8.57 -0.15
N ARG A 67 17.41 7.82 -0.73
CA ARG A 67 18.84 8.19 -0.72
C ARG A 67 19.28 8.90 -1.99
N ASP A 68 18.78 8.45 -3.15
CA ASP A 68 19.22 8.96 -4.44
C ASP A 68 18.22 9.96 -5.05
N GLY A 69 17.01 10.06 -4.50
CA GLY A 69 15.95 10.92 -5.02
C GLY A 69 15.35 10.43 -6.34
N ASP A 70 15.73 9.24 -6.79
CA ASP A 70 15.24 8.64 -8.03
C ASP A 70 13.86 7.99 -7.80
N ARG A 71 12.83 8.68 -8.24
CA ARG A 71 11.42 8.34 -7.97
C ARG A 71 10.75 7.53 -9.07
N PHE A 72 11.39 7.29 -10.20
CA PHE A 72 10.74 6.67 -11.34
C PHE A 72 11.41 5.36 -11.73
N HIS A 73 10.57 4.39 -12.07
CA HIS A 73 10.97 3.13 -12.67
C HIS A 73 10.53 3.10 -14.13
N ILE A 74 11.40 2.58 -15.00
CA ILE A 74 11.09 2.39 -16.41
C ILE A 74 10.59 0.96 -16.58
N MET A 75 9.38 0.83 -17.07
CA MET A 75 8.76 -0.45 -17.39
C MET A 75 9.38 -1.07 -18.65
N PRO A 76 9.22 -2.38 -18.89
CA PRO A 76 9.70 -3.03 -20.11
C PRO A 76 9.15 -2.40 -21.41
N ASP A 77 7.95 -1.85 -21.37
CA ASP A 77 7.31 -1.12 -22.48
C ASP A 77 7.83 0.31 -22.68
N GLY A 78 8.76 0.76 -21.83
CA GLY A 78 9.32 2.11 -21.84
C GLY A 78 8.49 3.15 -21.06
N SER A 79 7.33 2.80 -20.53
CA SER A 79 6.54 3.70 -19.70
C SER A 79 7.22 3.97 -18.35
N LYS A 80 6.87 5.09 -17.72
CA LYS A 80 7.40 5.48 -16.41
C LYS A 80 6.35 5.31 -15.34
N VAL A 81 6.69 4.62 -14.26
CA VAL A 81 5.85 4.50 -13.07
C VAL A 81 6.58 5.08 -11.86
N GLU A 82 5.82 5.63 -10.90
CA GLU A 82 6.39 6.11 -9.64
C GLU A 82 6.80 4.92 -8.76
N LYS A 83 7.99 4.96 -8.18
CA LYS A 83 8.43 3.96 -7.18
C LYS A 83 7.67 4.16 -5.88
N SER A 84 6.42 3.70 -5.83
CA SER A 84 5.50 3.93 -4.73
C SER A 84 4.65 2.70 -4.46
N LEU A 85 4.62 2.26 -3.19
CA LEU A 85 3.74 1.18 -2.77
C LEU A 85 2.27 1.58 -2.93
N THR A 86 1.92 2.80 -2.50
CA THR A 86 0.53 3.28 -2.49
C THR A 86 0.03 3.67 -3.88
N LYS A 87 0.85 4.39 -4.67
CA LYS A 87 0.41 4.96 -5.95
C LYS A 87 0.58 4.01 -7.14
N THR A 88 1.49 3.04 -7.05
CA THR A 88 1.79 2.13 -8.14
C THR A 88 1.33 0.71 -7.82
N CYS A 89 1.82 0.12 -6.73
CA CYS A 89 1.47 -1.27 -6.41
C CYS A 89 -0.02 -1.39 -6.03
N LEU A 90 -0.52 -0.53 -5.13
CA LEU A 90 -1.91 -0.57 -4.69
C LEU A 90 -2.91 0.05 -5.68
N ASP A 91 -2.45 0.74 -6.72
CA ASP A 91 -3.34 1.17 -7.80
C ASP A 91 -3.77 -0.02 -8.67
N CYS A 92 -2.88 -0.97 -8.89
CA CYS A 92 -3.18 -2.21 -9.60
C CYS A 92 -3.65 -3.33 -8.66
N HIS A 93 -2.97 -3.56 -7.53
CA HIS A 93 -3.33 -4.55 -6.52
C HIS A 93 -4.21 -3.91 -5.45
N ILE A 94 -5.46 -3.66 -5.79
CA ILE A 94 -6.38 -2.79 -5.05
C ILE A 94 -6.75 -3.26 -3.65
N SER A 95 -6.62 -4.54 -3.33
CA SER A 95 -6.95 -5.08 -2.01
C SER A 95 -5.73 -5.64 -1.32
N LYS A 96 -5.32 -4.98 -0.24
CA LYS A 96 -4.29 -5.47 0.67
C LYS A 96 -4.64 -6.84 1.21
N GLU A 97 -5.88 -7.02 1.65
CA GLU A 97 -6.38 -8.24 2.28
C GLU A 97 -6.36 -9.42 1.32
N LYS A 98 -6.93 -9.23 0.11
CA LYS A 98 -7.07 -10.30 -0.89
C LYS A 98 -5.79 -10.58 -1.68
N PHE A 99 -4.84 -9.66 -1.66
CA PHE A 99 -3.59 -9.81 -2.43
C PHE A 99 -2.38 -10.03 -1.53
N CYS A 100 -2.08 -9.09 -0.64
CA CYS A 100 -0.88 -9.18 0.20
C CYS A 100 -1.07 -10.17 1.36
N GLU A 101 -2.18 -10.04 2.09
CA GLU A 101 -2.41 -10.80 3.32
C GLU A 101 -2.72 -12.27 3.06
N GLU A 102 -3.25 -12.64 1.91
CA GLU A 102 -3.48 -14.05 1.56
C GLU A 102 -2.19 -14.88 1.65
N CYS A 103 -1.11 -14.43 0.99
CA CYS A 103 0.16 -15.13 1.07
C CYS A 103 0.89 -14.90 2.39
N HIS A 104 0.84 -13.69 2.93
CA HIS A 104 1.56 -13.36 4.15
C HIS A 104 0.96 -14.04 5.38
N SER A 105 -0.37 -14.16 5.46
CA SER A 105 -1.04 -14.92 6.52
C SER A 105 -0.78 -16.41 6.42
N PHE A 106 -0.83 -16.97 5.20
CA PHE A 106 -0.49 -18.36 4.94
C PHE A 106 0.94 -18.69 5.39
N ALA A 107 1.89 -17.81 5.08
CA ALA A 107 3.29 -17.98 5.48
C ALA A 107 3.56 -17.58 6.95
N SER A 108 2.53 -17.17 7.71
CA SER A 108 2.65 -16.64 9.09
C SER A 108 3.66 -15.49 9.20
N VAL A 109 3.74 -14.64 8.19
CA VAL A 109 4.63 -13.48 8.11
C VAL A 109 3.79 -12.20 8.15
N LYS A 110 4.03 -11.34 9.14
CA LYS A 110 3.37 -10.04 9.24
C LYS A 110 4.19 -8.96 8.50
N PRO A 111 3.66 -8.36 7.42
CA PRO A 111 4.35 -7.26 6.75
C PRO A 111 4.34 -6.01 7.62
N TYR A 112 5.51 -5.50 7.97
CA TYR A 112 5.65 -4.25 8.74
C TYR A 112 5.43 -2.97 7.91
N CYS A 113 5.28 -3.12 6.60
CA CYS A 113 5.06 -2.00 5.68
C CYS A 113 3.87 -1.12 6.10
N TRP A 114 2.83 -1.73 6.64
CA TRP A 114 1.58 -1.09 7.04
C TRP A 114 1.66 -0.31 8.35
N GLU A 115 2.80 -0.32 9.02
CA GLU A 115 3.06 0.55 10.17
C GLU A 115 3.32 2.00 9.71
N CYS A 116 3.76 2.17 8.46
CA CYS A 116 4.08 3.48 7.88
C CYS A 116 3.24 3.81 6.63
N HIS A 117 2.84 2.80 5.84
CA HIS A 117 2.08 3.01 4.62
C HIS A 117 0.58 2.90 4.85
N VAL A 118 -0.17 3.88 4.37
CA VAL A 118 -1.64 3.89 4.42
C VAL A 118 -2.18 3.13 3.21
N VAL A 119 -3.12 2.21 3.46
CA VAL A 119 -3.88 1.55 2.40
C VAL A 119 -4.98 2.52 1.94
N PRO A 120 -5.05 2.87 0.65
CA PRO A 120 -6.16 3.65 0.13
C PRO A 120 -7.47 2.91 0.38
N LYS A 121 -8.48 3.59 0.90
CA LYS A 121 -9.81 2.98 1.02
C LYS A 121 -10.39 2.80 -0.38
N ILE A 122 -10.74 1.56 -0.74
CA ILE A 122 -11.45 1.28 -1.99
C ILE A 122 -12.80 1.99 -1.92
N GLY A 123 -13.02 2.93 -2.81
CA GLY A 123 -14.24 3.77 -2.82
C GLY A 123 -13.99 5.24 -2.53
N SER A 124 -12.83 5.65 -2.03
CA SER A 124 -12.52 7.07 -1.81
C SER A 124 -12.15 7.84 -3.09
N HIS A 125 -12.09 7.17 -4.25
CA HIS A 125 -12.00 7.87 -5.54
C HIS A 125 -13.33 8.55 -5.97
N THR A 126 -14.42 8.34 -5.21
CA THR A 126 -15.71 9.03 -5.46
C THR A 126 -15.92 10.20 -4.49
N GLU A 127 -15.03 10.40 -3.51
CA GLU A 127 -15.04 11.56 -2.62
C GLU A 127 -13.77 12.40 -2.78
N LEU A 128 -13.41 12.72 -4.02
CA LEU A 128 -12.67 13.93 -4.35
C LEU A 128 -13.66 15.12 -4.51
N SER A 129 -14.82 15.07 -3.83
CA SER A 129 -15.68 16.23 -3.62
C SER A 129 -15.00 17.31 -2.75
N GLY A 130 -13.90 16.97 -2.07
CA GLY A 130 -13.08 17.94 -1.34
C GLY A 130 -12.15 18.78 -2.24
N ILE A 131 -12.06 18.54 -3.53
CA ILE A 131 -11.31 19.44 -4.44
C ILE A 131 -12.13 20.66 -4.78
N ASP A 132 -13.44 20.51 -4.92
CA ASP A 132 -14.35 21.64 -5.13
C ASP A 132 -14.34 22.56 -3.91
N ASP A 133 -14.31 22.00 -2.69
CA ASP A 133 -14.21 22.77 -1.44
C ASP A 133 -12.87 23.51 -1.30
N VAL A 134 -11.76 22.94 -1.81
CA VAL A 134 -10.45 23.59 -1.78
C VAL A 134 -10.36 24.72 -2.78
N GLU A 135 -10.95 24.57 -3.97
CA GLU A 135 -10.97 25.63 -4.98
C GLU A 135 -11.94 26.75 -4.59
N GLU A 136 -13.09 26.42 -4.02
CA GLU A 136 -14.02 27.39 -3.46
C GLU A 136 -13.40 28.16 -2.29
N ASN A 137 -12.72 27.47 -1.38
CA ASN A 137 -12.03 28.10 -0.26
C ASN A 137 -10.88 29.00 -0.72
N LYS A 138 -10.14 28.61 -1.75
CA LYS A 138 -9.09 29.43 -2.38
C LYS A 138 -9.68 30.68 -3.05
N GLN A 139 -10.80 30.56 -3.75
CA GLN A 139 -11.50 31.70 -4.35
C GLN A 139 -12.05 32.66 -3.28
N ASN A 140 -12.60 32.13 -2.19
CA ASN A 140 -13.08 32.92 -1.07
C ASN A 140 -11.93 33.64 -0.34
N LEU A 141 -10.79 32.96 -0.17
CA LEU A 141 -9.58 33.56 0.40
C LEU A 141 -9.05 34.70 -0.49
N LEU A 142 -9.01 34.50 -1.80
CA LEU A 142 -8.61 35.52 -2.78
C LEU A 142 -9.57 36.73 -2.77
N LYS A 143 -10.89 36.49 -2.74
CA LYS A 143 -11.89 37.58 -2.63
C LYS A 143 -11.69 38.39 -1.35
N ASN A 144 -11.45 37.74 -0.21
CA ASN A 144 -11.21 38.38 1.06
C ASN A 144 -9.90 39.17 1.07
N LEU A 145 -8.84 38.69 0.43
CA LEU A 145 -7.56 39.39 0.29
C LEU A 145 -7.70 40.62 -0.61
N LEU A 146 -8.44 40.51 -1.71
CA LEU A 146 -8.71 41.63 -2.62
C LEU A 146 -9.60 42.69 -1.95
N ALA A 147 -10.59 42.28 -1.15
CA ALA A 147 -11.44 43.19 -0.40
C ALA A 147 -10.65 43.96 0.68
N ARG A 148 -9.67 43.32 1.32
CA ARG A 148 -8.80 43.97 2.33
C ARG A 148 -7.78 44.92 1.71
N ASN A 149 -7.40 44.72 0.45
CA ASN A 149 -6.46 45.54 -0.28
C ASN A 149 -7.12 46.58 -1.17
N LYS A 150 -8.44 46.82 -1.02
CA LYS A 150 -9.11 47.95 -1.71
C LYS A 150 -8.49 49.24 -1.18
N PRO A 151 -7.85 50.05 -2.04
CA PRO A 151 -7.16 51.25 -1.56
C PRO A 151 -8.18 52.21 -0.96
N LEU A 152 -7.83 52.87 0.16
CA LEU A 152 -8.54 53.91 0.87
C LEU A 152 -8.75 55.21 0.02
N ALA A 153 -8.89 55.07 -1.31
CA ALA A 153 -9.03 56.19 -2.22
C ALA A 153 -10.46 56.74 -2.32
N GLU A 154 -11.48 55.99 -1.84
CA GLU A 154 -12.88 56.42 -1.95
C GLU A 154 -13.43 57.14 -0.71
N SER A 155 -12.70 57.24 0.40
CA SER A 155 -13.15 57.91 1.61
C SER A 155 -12.82 59.43 1.66
N LYS A 156 -12.15 59.98 0.62
CA LYS A 156 -11.80 61.42 0.58
C LYS A 156 -12.73 62.27 -0.26
N GLN A 157 -13.74 61.69 -0.91
CA GLN A 157 -14.62 62.46 -1.81
C GLN A 157 -15.92 62.95 -1.15
N SER A 158 -16.22 62.56 0.07
CA SER A 158 -17.45 62.99 0.79
C SER A 158 -17.23 64.10 1.82
N LEU A 159 -16.02 64.68 1.91
CA LEU A 159 -15.71 65.74 2.88
C LEU A 159 -15.56 67.16 2.27
N ASN A 160 -15.83 67.30 0.98
CA ASN A 160 -15.63 68.61 0.33
C ASN A 160 -16.88 69.21 -0.29
N GLU A 161 -18.09 68.76 0.07
CA GLU A 161 -19.36 69.43 -0.30
C GLU A 161 -20.14 69.76 0.95
N GLY A 162 -19.74 70.83 1.63
CA GLY A 162 -20.49 71.37 2.75
C GLY A 162 -19.81 72.55 3.39
N GLU A 163 -19.87 73.73 2.71
CA GLU A 163 -19.97 75.02 3.38
C GLU A 163 -20.35 76.09 2.37
N PRO A 164 -21.15 77.04 2.81
CA PRO A 164 -22.03 77.95 2.03
C PRO A 164 -21.32 79.10 1.35
#